data_9cbdcd5e27f5de7193f8ca565bd54caa
#
_entry.id   9cbdcd5e27f5de7193f8ca565bd54caa
#
_cell.length_a   1.000
_cell.length_b   1.000
_cell.length_c   1.000
_cell.angle_alpha   90.00
_cell.angle_beta   90.00
_cell.angle_gamma   90.00
#
_symmetry.space_group_name_H-M   'P 1'
#
loop_
_entity.id
_entity.type
_entity.pdbx_description
1 polymer ?
#
loop_
_entity_poly.entity_id
_entity_poly.type
_entity_poly.pdbx_seq_one_letter_code
_entity_poly.pdbx_strand_id
1 'polypeptide(L)'
;MCQGHTDQVYSMAWSGCGRFLATVCRDGKLWIFCPLREDGDIVAKKGARVVWACEGRYLVTTGFSRQSERQIMVWQSKDLSCVHTETLDVSPAILIPFYDEDSSTLFVSGKGETSIYGYEIAEDAPHMFPLSPHKTSAPAQGLAFIAHKNALNVREVEFARCYRLTSTGITPISWTVPRVKSTYFQDDIFPPTRVLWQPACPGVDWIAGAATQPAWASLQPPDMPSLSGGTVTVSNKTPHINQQQKQPSLTTKPNIISLSKDEAKEVGKDLTKAVSEMLETNDHLEQDNMEGVDDKDWDDEN
;
A
#
# COMPACT_ATOMS: atom_id res chain seq x y z
N MET A 1 23.76 19.39 7.85
CA MET A 1 23.55 18.47 9.00
C MET A 1 22.06 18.54 9.37
N CYS A 2 21.30 17.43 9.29
CA CYS A 2 19.87 17.44 9.65
C CYS A 2 19.75 17.64 11.16
N GLN A 3 19.41 18.84 11.58
CA GLN A 3 19.12 19.16 12.99
C GLN A 3 17.63 19.31 13.16
N GLY A 4 17.09 18.76 14.25
CA GLY A 4 15.66 18.93 14.50
C GLY A 4 15.09 18.04 15.60
N HIS A 5 15.40 16.77 15.60
CA HIS A 5 14.93 15.88 16.64
C HIS A 5 15.63 16.14 17.97
N THR A 6 14.85 16.13 19.05
CA THR A 6 15.34 16.35 20.42
C THR A 6 15.54 15.04 21.18
N ASP A 7 15.19 13.90 20.59
CA ASP A 7 15.27 12.58 21.22
C ASP A 7 15.65 11.51 20.16
N GLN A 8 15.61 10.25 20.54
CA GLN A 8 16.03 9.11 19.72
C GLN A 8 15.15 8.93 18.48
N VAL A 9 15.78 8.85 17.30
CA VAL A 9 15.11 8.52 16.03
C VAL A 9 14.82 7.03 15.97
N TYR A 10 13.56 6.68 15.77
CA TYR A 10 13.10 5.29 15.71
C TYR A 10 13.09 4.69 14.31
N SER A 11 12.83 5.50 13.31
CA SER A 11 12.72 5.04 11.93
C SER A 11 13.04 6.17 10.96
N MET A 12 13.56 5.78 9.79
CA MET A 12 13.79 6.69 8.68
C MET A 12 13.43 5.99 7.37
N ALA A 13 12.99 6.77 6.39
CA ALA A 13 12.65 6.29 5.06
C ALA A 13 13.00 7.33 4.00
N TRP A 14 13.75 6.92 2.98
CA TRP A 14 14.02 7.74 1.81
C TRP A 14 12.82 7.76 0.88
N SER A 15 12.50 8.93 0.33
CA SER A 15 11.56 9.02 -0.77
C SER A 15 12.10 8.28 -2.00
N GLY A 16 11.20 7.74 -2.81
CA GLY A 16 11.58 7.03 -4.02
C GLY A 16 12.40 7.85 -5.02
N CYS A 17 12.34 9.17 -4.98
CA CYS A 17 13.18 10.06 -5.80
C CYS A 17 14.56 10.35 -5.17
N GLY A 18 14.85 9.86 -3.96
CA GLY A 18 16.13 10.08 -3.24
C GLY A 18 16.38 11.51 -2.74
N ARG A 19 15.41 12.41 -2.86
CA ARG A 19 15.56 13.83 -2.47
C ARG A 19 15.10 14.14 -1.06
N PHE A 20 14.22 13.34 -0.50
CA PHE A 20 13.63 13.58 0.82
C PHE A 20 13.87 12.39 1.74
N LEU A 21 14.10 12.69 2.99
CA LEU A 21 14.25 11.73 4.07
C LEU A 21 13.16 11.99 5.11
N ALA A 22 12.23 11.05 5.29
CA ALA A 22 11.28 11.08 6.38
C ALA A 22 11.85 10.39 7.61
N THR A 23 11.66 10.97 8.80
CA THR A 23 12.14 10.40 10.06
C THR A 23 11.07 10.51 11.14
N VAL A 24 10.98 9.51 12.00
CA VAL A 24 10.14 9.55 13.21
C VAL A 24 10.98 9.32 14.46
N CYS A 25 10.68 10.06 15.50
CA CYS A 25 11.47 10.14 16.70
C CYS A 25 10.59 9.87 17.94
N ARG A 26 11.25 9.56 19.08
CA ARG A 26 10.63 9.39 20.38
C ARG A 26 9.93 10.66 20.90
N ASP A 27 10.36 11.84 20.41
CA ASP A 27 9.68 13.12 20.67
C ASP A 27 8.26 13.20 20.10
N GLY A 28 7.80 12.13 19.42
CA GLY A 28 6.48 12.02 18.81
C GLY A 28 6.35 12.78 17.49
N LYS A 29 7.45 13.19 16.88
CA LYS A 29 7.45 14.00 15.66
C LYS A 29 7.85 13.19 14.43
N LEU A 30 7.15 13.45 13.33
CA LEU A 30 7.49 13.05 11.97
C LEU A 30 8.09 14.26 11.25
N TRP A 31 9.26 14.11 10.71
CA TRP A 31 9.97 15.15 9.97
C TRP A 31 10.27 14.73 8.56
N ILE A 32 10.27 15.69 7.63
CA ILE A 32 10.75 15.50 6.26
C ILE A 32 11.94 16.43 6.07
N PHE A 33 13.08 15.85 5.76
CA PHE A 33 14.31 16.57 5.44
C PHE A 33 14.58 16.54 3.95
N CYS A 34 15.15 17.64 3.44
CA CYS A 34 15.84 17.67 2.16
C CYS A 34 17.36 17.73 2.42
N PRO A 35 18.08 16.60 2.45
CA PRO A 35 19.49 16.55 2.91
C PRO A 35 20.46 17.38 2.08
N LEU A 36 20.07 17.73 0.84
CA LEU A 36 20.87 18.58 -0.07
C LEU A 36 20.55 20.08 0.07
N ARG A 37 19.63 20.46 0.96
CA ARG A 37 19.30 21.85 1.29
C ARG A 37 19.54 22.07 2.78
N GLU A 38 19.98 23.30 3.13
CA GLU A 38 20.16 23.68 4.53
C GLU A 38 18.82 23.99 5.23
N ASP A 39 17.80 24.35 4.46
CA ASP A 39 16.47 24.72 4.94
C ASP A 39 15.57 23.48 4.92
N GLY A 40 15.45 22.79 6.04
CA GLY A 40 14.51 21.68 6.23
C GLY A 40 13.16 22.19 6.71
N ASP A 41 12.11 21.97 5.92
CA ASP A 41 10.74 22.17 6.41
C ASP A 41 10.37 21.11 7.44
N ILE A 42 9.86 21.58 8.57
CA ILE A 42 9.57 20.76 9.75
C ILE A 42 8.08 20.73 9.99
N VAL A 43 7.49 19.53 10.02
CA VAL A 43 6.14 19.36 10.55
C VAL A 43 6.10 18.16 11.49
N ALA A 44 5.54 18.36 12.68
CA ALA A 44 5.56 17.38 13.76
C ALA A 44 4.24 16.60 13.85
N LYS A 45 4.31 15.26 13.78
CA LYS A 45 3.16 14.34 13.98
C LYS A 45 3.63 13.05 14.66
N LYS A 46 2.67 12.22 15.15
CA LYS A 46 2.98 11.00 15.91
C LYS A 46 3.27 9.81 14.99
N GLY A 47 4.29 9.03 15.31
CA GLY A 47 4.58 7.77 14.65
C GLY A 47 5.76 7.04 15.28
N ALA A 48 5.82 5.70 15.12
CA ALA A 48 6.94 4.87 15.57
C ALA A 48 7.75 4.31 14.40
N ARG A 49 7.13 4.09 13.25
CA ARG A 49 7.76 3.69 11.98
C ARG A 49 7.17 4.49 10.85
N VAL A 50 7.91 4.65 9.76
CA VAL A 50 7.48 5.42 8.60
C VAL A 50 7.94 4.77 7.31
N VAL A 51 7.06 4.82 6.28
CA VAL A 51 7.38 4.50 4.88
C VAL A 51 6.73 5.54 3.97
N TRP A 52 7.31 5.73 2.78
CA TRP A 52 6.71 6.51 1.71
C TRP A 52 5.76 5.63 0.91
N ALA A 53 4.71 6.23 0.34
CA ALA A 53 3.73 5.55 -0.49
C ALA A 53 3.28 6.43 -1.67
N CYS A 54 2.76 5.80 -2.71
CA CYS A 54 2.19 6.44 -3.91
C CYS A 54 3.15 7.47 -4.53
N GLU A 55 4.35 7.02 -4.90
CA GLU A 55 5.40 7.86 -5.51
C GLU A 55 5.81 9.09 -4.66
N GLY A 56 5.65 8.98 -3.34
CA GLY A 56 6.00 10.04 -2.41
C GLY A 56 4.87 11.04 -2.14
N ARG A 57 3.66 10.78 -2.60
CA ARG A 57 2.48 11.62 -2.30
C ARG A 57 1.99 11.44 -0.87
N TYR A 58 2.17 10.26 -0.32
CA TYR A 58 1.79 9.93 1.04
C TYR A 58 2.96 9.41 1.87
N LEU A 59 2.81 9.57 3.17
CA LEU A 59 3.61 8.89 4.18
C LEU A 59 2.67 8.01 5.00
N VAL A 60 3.10 6.79 5.27
CA VAL A 60 2.38 5.91 6.18
C VAL A 60 3.20 5.74 7.44
N THR A 61 2.59 6.00 8.59
CA THR A 61 3.21 5.78 9.90
C THR A 61 2.45 4.73 10.67
N THR A 62 3.18 3.92 11.43
CA THR A 62 2.60 3.04 12.44
C THR A 62 2.96 3.56 13.83
N GLY A 63 2.08 3.37 14.79
CA GLY A 63 2.29 3.87 16.15
C GLY A 63 1.21 3.39 17.11
N PHE A 64 1.10 4.10 18.23
CA PHE A 64 0.13 3.81 19.28
C PHE A 64 -0.75 5.03 19.55
N SER A 65 -2.04 4.77 19.83
CA SER A 65 -2.96 5.78 20.37
C SER A 65 -2.61 6.11 21.82
N ARG A 66 -3.33 7.08 22.42
CA ARG A 66 -3.22 7.35 23.86
C ARG A 66 -3.71 6.20 24.73
N GLN A 67 -4.56 5.34 24.19
CA GLN A 67 -5.12 4.16 24.81
C GLN A 67 -4.27 2.91 24.56
N SER A 68 -3.05 3.07 24.01
CA SER A 68 -2.13 1.99 23.65
C SER A 68 -2.65 1.06 22.55
N GLU A 69 -3.62 1.50 21.75
CA GLU A 69 -4.07 0.80 20.56
C GLU A 69 -3.07 1.01 19.42
N ARG A 70 -2.80 -0.03 18.66
CA ARG A 70 -1.95 0.09 17.49
C ARG A 70 -2.70 0.79 16.36
N GLN A 71 -2.06 1.77 15.75
CA GLN A 71 -2.63 2.58 14.68
C GLN A 71 -1.72 2.63 13.47
N ILE A 72 -2.35 2.66 12.30
CA ILE A 72 -1.74 2.99 11.02
C ILE A 72 -2.34 4.33 10.57
N MET A 73 -1.49 5.29 10.24
CA MET A 73 -1.93 6.62 9.82
C MET A 73 -1.35 6.95 8.46
N VAL A 74 -2.19 7.47 7.57
CA VAL A 74 -1.79 7.95 6.23
C VAL A 74 -1.79 9.47 6.24
N TRP A 75 -0.67 10.05 5.80
CA TRP A 75 -0.42 11.49 5.79
C TRP A 75 -0.14 11.98 4.38
N GLN A 76 -0.72 13.07 3.98
CA GLN A 76 -0.27 13.78 2.77
C GLN A 76 1.15 14.32 2.98
N SER A 77 2.07 14.06 2.04
CA SER A 77 3.46 14.51 2.18
C SER A 77 3.62 16.02 2.03
N LYS A 78 2.67 16.69 1.35
CA LYS A 78 2.72 18.11 1.05
C LYS A 78 2.58 19.01 2.28
N ASP A 79 1.68 18.67 3.18
CA ASP A 79 1.30 19.48 4.35
C ASP A 79 1.22 18.68 5.64
N LEU A 80 1.51 17.37 5.57
CA LEU A 80 1.39 16.40 6.66
C LEU A 80 0.00 16.40 7.32
N SER A 81 -1.05 16.66 6.55
CA SER A 81 -2.42 16.41 6.98
C SER A 81 -2.67 14.90 7.06
N CYS A 82 -3.30 14.45 8.15
CA CYS A 82 -3.71 13.05 8.29
C CYS A 82 -5.01 12.84 7.48
N VAL A 83 -4.96 11.97 6.48
CA VAL A 83 -6.10 11.67 5.60
C VAL A 83 -6.83 10.39 6.00
N HIS A 84 -6.13 9.48 6.70
CA HIS A 84 -6.72 8.24 7.20
C HIS A 84 -6.05 7.78 8.49
N THR A 85 -6.83 7.17 9.38
CA THR A 85 -6.33 6.51 10.59
C THR A 85 -7.08 5.19 10.77
N GLU A 86 -6.34 4.09 10.75
CA GLU A 86 -6.84 2.75 11.06
C GLU A 86 -6.39 2.34 12.44
N THR A 87 -7.31 1.92 13.29
CA THR A 87 -7.03 1.37 14.61
C THR A 87 -7.22 -0.14 14.57
N LEU A 88 -6.18 -0.90 14.93
CA LEU A 88 -6.20 -2.35 14.84
C LEU A 88 -6.64 -3.00 16.17
N ASP A 89 -5.75 -2.98 17.16
CA ASP A 89 -5.91 -3.73 18.40
C ASP A 89 -5.02 -3.17 19.52
N VAL A 90 -5.08 -3.79 20.68
CA VAL A 90 -4.19 -3.52 21.82
C VAL A 90 -3.14 -4.63 21.89
N SER A 91 -1.94 -4.37 21.42
CA SER A 91 -0.79 -5.28 21.49
C SER A 91 0.48 -4.47 21.70
N PRO A 92 1.46 -4.96 22.51
CA PRO A 92 2.72 -4.26 22.72
C PRO A 92 3.68 -4.31 21.53
N ALA A 93 3.39 -5.14 20.53
CA ALA A 93 4.26 -5.32 19.37
C ALA A 93 4.22 -4.08 18.46
N ILE A 94 5.39 -3.49 18.21
CA ILE A 94 5.52 -2.38 17.27
C ILE A 94 5.32 -2.93 15.85
N LEU A 95 4.38 -2.36 15.11
CA LEU A 95 4.14 -2.67 13.71
C LEU A 95 5.23 -2.08 12.83
N ILE A 96 5.78 -2.91 11.96
CA ILE A 96 6.80 -2.54 10.98
C ILE A 96 6.13 -2.52 9.61
N PRO A 97 6.02 -1.36 8.96
CA PRO A 97 5.42 -1.24 7.64
C PRO A 97 6.45 -1.54 6.55
N PHE A 98 6.00 -2.20 5.47
CA PHE A 98 6.71 -2.41 4.22
C PHE A 98 5.77 -2.03 3.08
N TYR A 99 6.18 -1.12 2.23
CA TYR A 99 5.34 -0.67 1.13
C TYR A 99 5.90 -1.14 -0.21
N ASP A 100 5.03 -1.72 -1.00
CA ASP A 100 5.31 -2.11 -2.37
C ASP A 100 4.72 -1.10 -3.33
N GLU A 101 5.59 -0.34 -4.00
CA GLU A 101 5.21 0.77 -4.87
C GLU A 101 4.42 0.31 -6.10
N ASP A 102 4.84 -0.82 -6.72
CA ASP A 102 4.26 -1.29 -7.98
C ASP A 102 2.84 -1.82 -7.82
N SER A 103 2.52 -2.42 -6.67
CA SER A 103 1.18 -2.93 -6.35
C SER A 103 0.40 -2.03 -5.40
N SER A 104 0.96 -0.89 -4.99
CA SER A 104 0.37 0.01 -3.98
C SER A 104 -0.01 -0.69 -2.68
N THR A 105 0.69 -1.77 -2.33
CA THR A 105 0.35 -2.62 -1.20
C THR A 105 1.25 -2.31 0.01
N LEU A 106 0.61 -1.99 1.12
CA LEU A 106 1.25 -1.87 2.44
C LEU A 106 1.14 -3.20 3.17
N PHE A 107 2.28 -3.79 3.53
CA PHE A 107 2.36 -4.95 4.43
C PHE A 107 2.79 -4.49 5.81
N VAL A 108 2.10 -4.99 6.84
CA VAL A 108 2.37 -4.62 8.23
C VAL A 108 2.44 -5.85 9.10
N SER A 109 3.48 -5.98 9.91
CA SER A 109 3.61 -7.06 10.89
C SER A 109 4.50 -6.63 12.05
N GLY A 110 4.35 -7.28 13.19
CA GLY A 110 5.15 -7.04 14.39
C GLY A 110 6.01 -8.24 14.78
N LYS A 111 7.06 -7.98 15.58
CA LYS A 111 7.85 -9.06 16.18
C LYS A 111 6.98 -9.85 17.16
N GLY A 112 6.98 -11.18 17.03
CA GLY A 112 6.16 -12.09 17.85
C GLY A 112 4.78 -12.35 17.25
N GLU A 113 4.43 -11.76 16.11
CA GLU A 113 3.14 -11.97 15.48
C GLU A 113 3.13 -13.16 14.51
N THR A 114 1.94 -13.74 14.35
CA THR A 114 1.67 -14.82 13.40
C THR A 114 0.97 -14.30 12.14
N SER A 115 0.59 -13.03 12.11
CA SER A 115 -0.15 -12.43 11.00
C SER A 115 0.68 -11.36 10.31
N ILE A 116 0.55 -11.30 8.98
CA ILE A 116 1.01 -10.19 8.15
C ILE A 116 -0.26 -9.55 7.60
N TYR A 117 -0.53 -8.31 7.98
CA TYR A 117 -1.67 -7.54 7.48
C TYR A 117 -1.29 -6.91 6.15
N GLY A 118 -2.25 -6.85 5.24
CA GLY A 118 -2.12 -6.19 3.94
C GLY A 118 -3.15 -5.07 3.82
N TYR A 119 -2.76 -3.97 3.18
CA TYR A 119 -3.64 -2.86 2.84
C TYR A 119 -3.26 -2.31 1.47
N GLU A 120 -4.25 -2.00 0.67
CA GLU A 120 -4.04 -1.19 -0.53
C GLU A 120 -4.08 0.29 -0.14
N ILE A 121 -3.08 1.06 -0.58
CA ILE A 121 -3.05 2.52 -0.40
C ILE A 121 -3.44 3.17 -1.71
N ALA A 122 -4.52 3.95 -1.70
CA ALA A 122 -5.06 4.63 -2.86
C ALA A 122 -5.09 6.15 -2.68
N GLU A 123 -5.18 6.86 -3.80
CA GLU A 123 -5.32 8.33 -3.80
C GLU A 123 -6.71 8.79 -3.42
N ASP A 124 -7.72 7.97 -3.75
CA ASP A 124 -9.12 8.24 -3.46
C ASP A 124 -9.47 7.83 -2.03
N ALA A 125 -10.36 8.60 -1.40
CA ALA A 125 -10.86 8.27 -0.06
C ALA A 125 -11.58 6.90 -0.07
N PRO A 126 -11.41 6.08 0.96
CA PRO A 126 -10.80 6.35 2.28
C PRO A 126 -9.26 6.23 2.35
N HIS A 127 -8.55 6.16 1.24
CA HIS A 127 -7.09 6.09 1.09
C HIS A 127 -6.43 4.78 1.52
N MET A 128 -7.09 3.94 2.30
CA MET A 128 -6.57 2.65 2.75
C MET A 128 -7.67 1.61 2.77
N PHE A 129 -7.44 0.48 2.10
CA PHE A 129 -8.39 -0.63 1.96
C PHE A 129 -7.76 -1.90 2.53
N PRO A 130 -8.41 -2.57 3.51
CA PRO A 130 -7.88 -3.79 4.09
C PRO A 130 -7.92 -4.95 3.10
N LEU A 131 -6.83 -5.72 3.04
CA LEU A 131 -6.72 -6.97 2.33
C LEU A 131 -6.77 -8.15 3.31
N SER A 132 -7.00 -9.35 2.81
CA SER A 132 -6.98 -10.54 3.65
C SER A 132 -5.61 -10.75 4.29
N PRO A 133 -5.52 -10.87 5.63
CA PRO A 133 -4.24 -11.06 6.31
C PRO A 133 -3.66 -12.44 6.01
N HIS A 134 -2.34 -12.50 5.79
CA HIS A 134 -1.62 -13.77 5.71
C HIS A 134 -1.31 -14.30 7.11
N LYS A 135 -1.86 -15.45 7.47
CA LYS A 135 -1.64 -16.10 8.77
C LYS A 135 -0.61 -17.21 8.67
N THR A 136 0.27 -17.29 9.65
CA THR A 136 1.33 -18.29 9.76
C THR A 136 1.18 -19.06 11.07
N SER A 137 1.71 -20.30 11.11
CA SER A 137 1.61 -21.19 12.27
C SER A 137 2.54 -20.83 13.44
N ALA A 138 3.63 -20.09 13.17
CA ALA A 138 4.63 -19.73 14.18
C ALA A 138 4.84 -18.21 14.23
N PRO A 139 5.22 -17.64 15.38
CA PRO A 139 5.48 -16.21 15.50
C PRO A 139 6.74 -15.80 14.73
N ALA A 140 6.71 -14.62 14.11
CA ALA A 140 7.83 -14.04 13.42
C ALA A 140 8.79 -13.34 14.39
N GLN A 141 10.09 -13.60 14.30
CA GLN A 141 11.13 -12.84 14.99
C GLN A 141 11.53 -11.58 14.21
N GLY A 142 11.33 -11.62 12.89
CA GLY A 142 11.59 -10.54 11.98
C GLY A 142 11.08 -10.87 10.57
N LEU A 143 10.94 -9.82 9.76
CA LEU A 143 10.51 -9.88 8.37
C LEU A 143 11.39 -8.95 7.53
N ALA A 144 11.70 -9.39 6.31
CA ALA A 144 12.38 -8.57 5.31
C ALA A 144 11.74 -8.81 3.95
N PHE A 145 11.18 -7.76 3.35
CA PHE A 145 10.65 -7.84 1.98
C PHE A 145 11.76 -7.62 0.96
N ILE A 146 11.66 -8.33 -0.18
CA ILE A 146 12.57 -8.13 -1.30
C ILE A 146 12.23 -6.79 -1.98
N ALA A 147 13.20 -5.88 -1.99
CA ALA A 147 13.09 -4.61 -2.70
C ALA A 147 13.36 -4.75 -4.21
N HIS A 148 14.10 -5.80 -4.61
CA HIS A 148 14.54 -5.99 -5.99
C HIS A 148 13.51 -6.82 -6.77
N LYS A 149 12.66 -6.15 -7.54
CA LYS A 149 11.58 -6.79 -8.30
C LYS A 149 12.06 -7.81 -9.33
N ASN A 150 13.28 -7.66 -9.86
CA ASN A 150 13.89 -8.63 -10.78
C ASN A 150 14.19 -10.00 -10.15
N ALA A 151 14.08 -10.14 -8.83
CA ALA A 151 14.22 -11.42 -8.12
C ALA A 151 12.90 -12.20 -7.97
N LEU A 152 11.76 -11.60 -8.37
CA LEU A 152 10.44 -12.22 -8.26
C LEU A 152 10.16 -13.16 -9.43
N ASN A 153 9.33 -14.18 -9.19
CA ASN A 153 8.91 -15.11 -10.23
C ASN A 153 7.69 -14.57 -11.00
N VAL A 154 7.97 -13.77 -12.01
CA VAL A 154 6.95 -13.14 -12.88
C VAL A 154 6.06 -14.17 -13.58
N ARG A 155 6.60 -15.38 -13.89
CA ARG A 155 5.85 -16.45 -14.56
C ARG A 155 4.75 -17.05 -13.67
N GLU A 156 4.94 -17.03 -12.36
CA GLU A 156 3.95 -17.45 -11.38
C GLU A 156 3.12 -16.28 -10.84
N VAL A 157 3.25 -15.12 -11.49
CA VAL A 157 2.57 -13.87 -11.11
C VAL A 157 2.84 -13.51 -9.64
N GLU A 158 4.11 -13.71 -9.21
CA GLU A 158 4.58 -13.32 -7.89
C GLU A 158 4.88 -11.82 -7.86
N PHE A 159 4.07 -11.04 -7.15
CA PHE A 159 4.22 -9.59 -7.09
C PHE A 159 4.99 -9.11 -5.86
N ALA A 160 5.04 -9.92 -4.78
CA ALA A 160 5.80 -9.62 -3.58
C ALA A 160 6.37 -10.89 -2.93
N ARG A 161 7.53 -10.77 -2.30
CA ARG A 161 8.14 -11.84 -1.51
C ARG A 161 8.77 -11.27 -0.26
N CYS A 162 8.61 -11.96 0.88
CA CYS A 162 9.38 -11.68 2.08
C CYS A 162 10.09 -12.91 2.60
N TYR A 163 11.12 -12.68 3.39
CA TYR A 163 11.76 -13.69 4.24
C TYR A 163 11.33 -13.48 5.67
N ARG A 164 10.80 -14.53 6.27
CA ARG A 164 10.37 -14.57 7.66
C ARG A 164 11.39 -15.32 8.51
N LEU A 165 11.93 -14.65 9.52
CA LEU A 165 12.77 -15.28 10.52
C LEU A 165 11.90 -15.87 11.63
N THR A 166 12.08 -17.13 11.94
CA THR A 166 11.46 -17.84 13.07
C THR A 166 12.54 -18.30 14.04
N SER A 167 12.16 -18.96 15.14
CA SER A 167 13.10 -19.59 16.09
C SER A 167 13.91 -20.73 15.46
N THR A 168 13.41 -21.34 14.38
CA THR A 168 14.01 -22.53 13.75
C THR A 168 14.69 -22.24 12.41
N GLY A 169 14.47 -21.08 11.81
CA GLY A 169 15.08 -20.77 10.51
C GLY A 169 14.42 -19.61 9.76
N ILE A 170 14.81 -19.44 8.51
CA ILE A 170 14.29 -18.42 7.60
C ILE A 170 13.39 -19.10 6.58
N THR A 171 12.15 -18.61 6.45
CA THR A 171 11.14 -19.13 5.53
C THR A 171 10.73 -18.05 4.54
N PRO A 172 10.80 -18.31 3.22
CA PRO A 172 10.25 -17.40 2.22
C PRO A 172 8.71 -17.47 2.22
N ILE A 173 8.07 -16.34 2.01
CA ILE A 173 6.63 -16.21 1.78
C ILE A 173 6.46 -15.41 0.50
N SER A 174 5.74 -15.98 -0.46
CA SER A 174 5.47 -15.36 -1.76
C SER A 174 3.99 -15.00 -1.88
N TRP A 175 3.70 -13.81 -2.40
CA TRP A 175 2.36 -13.39 -2.76
C TRP A 175 2.20 -13.47 -4.27
N THR A 176 1.27 -14.32 -4.70
CA THR A 176 0.97 -14.56 -6.11
C THR A 176 -0.47 -14.22 -6.41
N VAL A 177 -0.74 -13.73 -7.61
CA VAL A 177 -2.09 -13.49 -8.10
C VAL A 177 -2.49 -14.63 -9.04
N PRO A 178 -3.53 -15.41 -8.72
CA PRO A 178 -3.98 -16.48 -9.60
C PRO A 178 -4.53 -15.91 -10.90
N ARG A 179 -4.05 -16.42 -12.05
CA ARG A 179 -4.44 -15.99 -13.38
C ARG A 179 -4.75 -17.17 -14.28
N VAL A 180 -5.82 -17.07 -15.06
CA VAL A 180 -6.23 -18.10 -16.02
C VAL A 180 -5.24 -18.16 -17.20
N LYS A 181 -4.78 -16.99 -17.66
CA LYS A 181 -3.83 -16.88 -18.78
C LYS A 181 -2.40 -16.69 -18.29
N SER A 182 -1.88 -17.61 -17.47
CA SER A 182 -0.56 -17.52 -16.83
C SER A 182 0.62 -17.57 -17.82
N THR A 183 0.40 -17.99 -19.09
CA THR A 183 1.42 -18.00 -20.14
C THR A 183 1.74 -16.60 -20.70
N TYR A 184 0.91 -15.62 -20.39
CA TYR A 184 1.11 -14.23 -20.80
C TYR A 184 1.69 -13.41 -19.65
N PHE A 185 2.53 -12.44 -19.99
CA PHE A 185 3.00 -11.45 -19.04
C PHE A 185 1.83 -10.58 -18.58
N GLN A 186 1.64 -10.50 -17.26
CA GLN A 186 0.52 -9.76 -16.63
C GLN A 186 0.93 -8.30 -16.45
N ASP A 187 0.85 -7.50 -17.49
CA ASP A 187 1.23 -6.09 -17.51
C ASP A 187 0.33 -5.18 -16.67
N ASP A 188 -0.84 -5.69 -16.23
CA ASP A 188 -1.70 -5.06 -15.25
C ASP A 188 -1.18 -5.21 -13.80
N ILE A 189 -0.40 -6.26 -13.50
CA ILE A 189 0.21 -6.52 -12.19
C ILE A 189 1.65 -6.01 -12.13
N PHE A 190 2.36 -6.05 -13.25
CA PHE A 190 3.78 -5.68 -13.37
C PHE A 190 3.96 -4.44 -14.24
N PRO A 191 3.68 -3.23 -13.71
CA PRO A 191 4.04 -2.00 -14.39
C PRO A 191 5.57 -1.90 -14.54
N PRO A 192 6.10 -0.97 -15.34
CA PRO A 192 7.52 -0.65 -15.30
C PRO A 192 7.94 -0.33 -13.85
N THR A 193 8.96 -1.05 -13.36
CA THR A 193 9.42 -0.92 -11.97
C THR A 193 10.68 -0.08 -11.87
N ARG A 194 10.88 0.55 -10.72
CA ARG A 194 12.09 1.33 -10.44
C ARG A 194 13.30 0.40 -10.25
N VAL A 195 14.40 0.69 -10.95
CA VAL A 195 15.65 -0.08 -10.82
C VAL A 195 16.31 0.25 -9.49
N LEU A 196 16.18 -0.65 -8.50
CA LEU A 196 16.79 -0.52 -7.18
C LEU A 196 18.07 -1.36 -7.01
N TRP A 197 18.41 -2.18 -8.01
CA TRP A 197 19.59 -3.06 -8.00
C TRP A 197 20.83 -2.46 -8.67
N GLN A 198 20.72 -1.24 -9.16
CA GLN A 198 21.81 -0.45 -9.72
C GLN A 198 21.72 0.98 -9.21
N PRO A 199 22.86 1.60 -8.84
CA PRO A 199 22.84 3.01 -8.44
C PRO A 199 22.51 3.91 -9.62
N ALA A 200 21.70 4.94 -9.40
CA ALA A 200 21.35 5.93 -10.43
C ALA A 200 22.52 6.87 -10.75
N CYS A 201 23.39 7.14 -9.77
CA CYS A 201 24.65 7.90 -9.93
C CYS A 201 25.65 7.51 -8.84
N PRO A 202 26.94 7.81 -9.02
CA PRO A 202 27.94 7.71 -7.95
C PRO A 202 27.57 8.58 -6.74
N GLY A 203 27.90 8.11 -5.53
CA GLY A 203 27.58 8.84 -4.30
C GLY A 203 28.23 10.22 -4.21
N VAL A 204 29.44 10.39 -4.77
CA VAL A 204 30.12 11.70 -4.85
C VAL A 204 29.32 12.71 -5.69
N ASP A 205 28.74 12.28 -6.81
CA ASP A 205 27.95 13.14 -7.68
C ASP A 205 26.62 13.53 -6.99
N TRP A 206 26.01 12.58 -6.27
CA TRP A 206 24.80 12.86 -5.49
C TRP A 206 25.08 13.89 -4.38
N ILE A 207 26.20 13.75 -3.63
CA ILE A 207 26.62 14.71 -2.61
C ILE A 207 26.91 16.09 -3.22
N ALA A 208 27.43 16.12 -4.45
CA ALA A 208 27.65 17.36 -5.20
C ALA A 208 26.35 18.00 -5.74
N GLY A 209 25.20 17.37 -5.49
CA GLY A 209 23.88 17.90 -5.89
C GLY A 209 23.37 17.37 -7.22
N ALA A 210 23.95 16.32 -7.77
CA ALA A 210 23.43 15.70 -8.99
C ALA A 210 22.00 15.16 -8.78
N ALA A 211 21.05 15.65 -9.57
CA ALA A 211 19.64 15.25 -9.52
C ALA A 211 19.36 14.16 -10.56
N THR A 212 20.01 13.00 -10.42
CA THR A 212 19.78 11.86 -11.32
C THR A 212 18.48 11.14 -10.94
N GLN A 213 17.62 10.93 -11.93
CA GLN A 213 16.41 10.14 -11.73
C GLN A 213 16.74 8.65 -11.79
N PRO A 214 16.10 7.80 -10.95
CA PRO A 214 16.27 6.35 -11.05
C PRO A 214 15.76 5.84 -12.40
N ALA A 215 16.43 4.83 -12.93
CA ALA A 215 16.00 4.15 -14.14
C ALA A 215 14.74 3.31 -13.87
N TRP A 216 13.97 3.06 -14.92
CA TRP A 216 12.81 2.18 -14.90
C TRP A 216 13.06 1.00 -15.84
N ALA A 217 12.59 -0.17 -15.48
CA ALA A 217 12.73 -1.39 -16.26
C ALA A 217 11.39 -2.15 -16.34
N SER A 218 11.18 -2.82 -17.48
CA SER A 218 10.12 -3.83 -17.57
C SER A 218 10.62 -5.15 -17.01
N LEU A 219 9.75 -5.85 -16.28
CA LEU A 219 10.00 -7.20 -15.78
C LEU A 219 9.57 -8.28 -16.78
N GLN A 220 9.09 -7.91 -17.98
CA GLN A 220 8.62 -8.82 -19.00
C GLN A 220 9.76 -9.69 -19.53
N PRO A 221 9.68 -11.03 -19.41
CA PRO A 221 10.61 -11.93 -20.05
C PRO A 221 10.51 -11.84 -21.59
N PRO A 222 11.62 -11.95 -22.34
CA PRO A 222 11.62 -11.79 -23.79
C PRO A 222 10.80 -12.85 -24.53
N ASP A 223 10.58 -14.00 -23.91
CA ASP A 223 9.82 -15.13 -24.44
C ASP A 223 8.35 -15.16 -23.99
N MET A 224 7.90 -14.14 -23.26
CA MET A 224 6.55 -14.07 -22.68
C MET A 224 5.77 -12.90 -23.27
N PRO A 225 4.75 -13.12 -24.13
CA PRO A 225 3.98 -12.03 -24.74
C PRO A 225 3.13 -11.32 -23.65
N SER A 226 2.93 -10.01 -23.82
CA SER A 226 2.08 -9.21 -22.93
C SER A 226 0.62 -9.60 -23.08
N LEU A 227 -0.13 -9.57 -21.95
CA LEU A 227 -1.56 -9.86 -21.93
C LEU A 227 -2.37 -8.82 -22.71
N SER A 228 -2.00 -7.55 -22.67
CA SER A 228 -2.67 -6.45 -23.39
C SER A 228 -2.26 -6.37 -24.88
N GLY A 229 -1.33 -7.20 -25.36
CA GLY A 229 -0.89 -7.22 -26.76
C GLY A 229 -0.01 -6.03 -27.17
N GLY A 230 0.40 -5.18 -26.24
CA GLY A 230 1.33 -4.07 -26.44
C GLY A 230 2.73 -4.39 -25.96
N THR A 231 3.76 -4.08 -26.75
CA THR A 231 5.14 -4.04 -26.23
C THR A 231 5.25 -2.84 -25.30
N VAL A 232 5.55 -3.04 -24.01
CA VAL A 232 5.82 -1.94 -23.09
C VAL A 232 7.11 -1.26 -23.48
N THR A 233 7.03 -0.20 -24.29
CA THR A 233 8.17 0.66 -24.58
C THR A 233 8.44 1.52 -23.35
N VAL A 234 9.53 1.24 -22.65
CA VAL A 234 10.05 2.10 -21.58
C VAL A 234 10.54 3.39 -22.25
N SER A 235 9.69 4.38 -22.35
CA SER A 235 10.13 5.71 -22.75
C SER A 235 10.82 6.36 -21.57
N ASN A 236 12.12 6.66 -21.70
CA ASN A 236 12.84 7.56 -20.79
C ASN A 236 12.21 8.96 -20.90
N LYS A 237 11.08 9.16 -20.23
CA LYS A 237 10.51 10.50 -20.07
C LYS A 237 11.32 11.22 -18.99
N THR A 238 12.31 11.97 -19.44
CA THR A 238 12.89 13.04 -18.67
C THR A 238 11.77 14.05 -18.37
N PRO A 239 11.42 14.33 -17.12
CA PRO A 239 10.45 15.37 -16.83
C PRO A 239 11.11 16.72 -17.10
N HIS A 240 10.79 17.35 -18.21
CA HIS A 240 11.05 18.76 -18.42
C HIS A 240 10.14 19.55 -17.47
N ILE A 241 10.73 20.10 -16.43
CA ILE A 241 10.10 21.15 -15.62
C ILE A 241 10.08 22.42 -16.49
N ASN A 242 8.99 22.63 -17.21
CA ASN A 242 8.71 23.94 -17.82
C ASN A 242 7.67 24.64 -16.95
N GLN A 243 8.16 25.65 -16.22
CA GLN A 243 7.31 26.71 -15.70
C GLN A 243 6.73 27.47 -16.88
N GLN A 244 5.46 27.27 -17.19
CA GLN A 244 4.58 28.30 -17.72
C GLN A 244 3.13 27.78 -17.74
N GLN A 245 2.31 28.48 -16.98
CA GLN A 245 0.85 28.35 -16.99
C GLN A 245 0.30 28.57 -18.40
N LYS A 246 -0.38 27.57 -18.94
CA LYS A 246 -1.50 27.77 -19.87
C LYS A 246 -2.51 26.66 -19.67
N GLN A 247 -3.72 27.02 -19.36
CA GLN A 247 -4.89 26.15 -19.28
C GLN A 247 -5.05 25.37 -20.58
N PRO A 248 -5.29 24.05 -20.54
CA PRO A 248 -5.80 23.33 -21.70
C PRO A 248 -7.34 23.33 -21.62
N SER A 249 -7.94 23.82 -22.68
CA SER A 249 -9.36 23.66 -23.00
C SER A 249 -9.72 22.16 -23.09
N LEU A 250 -10.76 21.79 -22.37
CA LEU A 250 -11.44 20.50 -22.44
C LEU A 250 -12.00 20.27 -23.85
N THR A 251 -11.47 19.31 -24.58
CA THR A 251 -12.23 18.56 -25.60
C THR A 251 -11.51 17.24 -25.92
N THR A 252 -11.82 16.18 -25.20
CA THR A 252 -11.88 14.81 -25.75
C THR A 252 -12.84 14.02 -24.86
N LYS A 253 -14.03 13.79 -25.36
CA LYS A 253 -15.07 12.96 -24.72
C LYS A 253 -14.65 11.50 -24.81
N PRO A 254 -14.77 10.69 -23.76
CA PRO A 254 -14.76 9.24 -23.88
C PRO A 254 -16.00 8.81 -24.65
N ASN A 255 -15.85 7.86 -25.55
CA ASN A 255 -16.97 7.22 -26.27
C ASN A 255 -17.83 6.44 -25.25
N ILE A 256 -18.82 7.10 -24.70
CA ILE A 256 -19.93 6.46 -24.00
C ILE A 256 -20.85 5.94 -25.09
N ILE A 257 -21.00 4.63 -25.18
CA ILE A 257 -22.08 4.00 -25.93
C ILE A 257 -23.39 4.51 -25.31
N SER A 258 -24.02 5.46 -25.99
CA SER A 258 -25.34 5.96 -25.58
C SER A 258 -26.39 4.92 -25.96
N LEU A 259 -26.83 4.12 -25.01
CA LEU A 259 -28.06 3.37 -25.09
C LEU A 259 -29.22 4.35 -25.32
N SER A 260 -30.11 4.03 -26.24
CA SER A 260 -31.31 4.81 -26.50
C SER A 260 -32.20 4.83 -25.23
N LYS A 261 -33.01 5.88 -25.07
CA LYS A 261 -33.89 6.03 -23.88
C LYS A 261 -34.84 4.85 -23.68
N ASP A 262 -35.12 4.12 -24.73
CA ASP A 262 -36.02 2.98 -24.70
C ASP A 262 -35.32 1.69 -24.24
N GLU A 263 -34.05 1.47 -24.65
CA GLU A 263 -33.22 0.38 -24.16
C GLU A 263 -32.83 0.55 -22.66
N ALA A 264 -32.60 1.77 -22.21
CA ALA A 264 -32.35 2.07 -20.79
C ALA A 264 -33.61 1.80 -19.91
N LYS A 265 -34.81 1.99 -20.43
CA LYS A 265 -36.06 1.65 -19.74
C LYS A 265 -36.35 0.15 -19.65
N GLU A 266 -35.94 -0.60 -20.66
CA GLU A 266 -36.12 -2.07 -20.68
C GLU A 266 -35.15 -2.73 -19.72
N VAL A 267 -33.86 -2.35 -19.74
CA VAL A 267 -32.84 -2.82 -18.77
C VAL A 267 -33.22 -2.43 -17.32
N GLY A 268 -33.80 -1.26 -17.11
CA GLY A 268 -34.31 -0.84 -15.80
C GLY A 268 -35.45 -1.69 -15.29
N LYS A 269 -36.37 -2.16 -16.17
CA LYS A 269 -37.48 -3.05 -15.80
C LYS A 269 -36.99 -4.46 -15.45
N ASP A 270 -36.06 -4.99 -16.20
CA ASP A 270 -35.48 -6.31 -15.95
C ASP A 270 -34.69 -6.35 -14.64
N LEU A 271 -33.93 -5.27 -14.32
CA LEU A 271 -33.26 -5.15 -13.03
C LEU A 271 -34.23 -5.06 -11.85
N THR A 272 -35.33 -4.30 -12.01
CA THR A 272 -36.36 -4.16 -10.95
C THR A 272 -37.08 -5.48 -10.70
N LYS A 273 -37.32 -6.25 -11.76
CA LYS A 273 -37.94 -7.57 -11.66
C LYS A 273 -37.00 -8.58 -10.98
N ALA A 274 -35.73 -8.61 -11.35
CA ALA A 274 -34.72 -9.48 -10.74
C ALA A 274 -34.51 -9.18 -9.25
N VAL A 275 -34.52 -7.90 -8.85
CA VAL A 275 -34.44 -7.49 -7.44
C VAL A 275 -35.72 -7.86 -6.67
N SER A 276 -36.88 -7.73 -7.28
CA SER A 276 -38.15 -8.15 -6.65
C SER A 276 -38.23 -9.67 -6.45
N GLU A 277 -37.80 -10.47 -7.43
CA GLU A 277 -37.71 -11.94 -7.31
C GLU A 277 -36.68 -12.39 -6.26
N MET A 278 -35.55 -11.66 -6.08
CA MET A 278 -34.59 -11.91 -5.00
C MET A 278 -35.14 -11.57 -3.61
N LEU A 279 -35.99 -10.57 -3.50
CA LEU A 279 -36.63 -10.20 -2.23
C LEU A 279 -37.75 -11.17 -1.82
N GLU A 280 -38.46 -11.73 -2.78
CA GLU A 280 -39.53 -12.73 -2.49
C GLU A 280 -38.98 -14.11 -2.09
N THR A 281 -37.71 -14.44 -2.44
CA THR A 281 -37.08 -15.71 -2.04
C THR A 281 -36.43 -15.67 -0.65
N ASN A 282 -36.36 -14.51 0.02
CA ASN A 282 -35.70 -14.34 1.32
C ASN A 282 -36.66 -14.28 2.52
N ASP A 283 -37.96 -14.59 2.33
CA ASP A 283 -39.00 -14.49 3.37
C ASP A 283 -39.19 -15.79 4.19
N HIS A 284 -38.23 -16.71 4.14
CA HIS A 284 -38.15 -17.89 4.99
C HIS A 284 -36.83 -17.98 5.77
N LEU A 285 -36.50 -16.91 6.49
CA LEU A 285 -35.63 -17.03 7.66
C LEU A 285 -36.57 -17.25 8.86
N GLU A 286 -36.68 -18.51 9.31
CA GLU A 286 -37.29 -18.85 10.59
C GLU A 286 -36.58 -17.99 11.67
N GLN A 287 -37.35 -17.07 12.28
CA GLN A 287 -36.98 -16.44 13.54
C GLN A 287 -36.90 -17.55 14.58
N ASP A 288 -35.67 -17.87 15.04
CA ASP A 288 -35.51 -18.65 16.28
C ASP A 288 -36.16 -17.85 17.40
N ASN A 289 -37.33 -18.35 17.83
CA ASN A 289 -37.95 -17.89 19.04
C ASN A 289 -37.05 -18.25 20.20
N MET A 290 -36.35 -17.27 20.71
CA MET A 290 -35.66 -17.33 22.01
C MET A 290 -36.75 -17.33 23.12
N GLU A 291 -37.53 -18.37 23.20
CA GLU A 291 -38.35 -18.71 24.38
C GLU A 291 -37.58 -19.70 25.25
N GLY A 292 -37.17 -19.24 26.43
CA GLY A 292 -36.86 -20.06 27.57
C GLY A 292 -35.41 -20.31 27.89
N VAL A 293 -34.74 -19.30 28.44
CA VAL A 293 -33.75 -19.52 29.51
C VAL A 293 -34.26 -18.67 30.68
N ASP A 294 -34.83 -19.30 31.71
CA ASP A 294 -35.22 -18.67 32.95
C ASP A 294 -33.94 -18.18 33.68
N ASP A 295 -33.95 -16.94 34.17
CA ASP A 295 -32.86 -16.30 34.90
C ASP A 295 -32.56 -16.94 36.27
N LYS A 296 -33.04 -18.16 36.55
CA LYS A 296 -32.90 -18.86 37.82
C LYS A 296 -31.77 -19.89 37.88
N ASP A 297 -31.08 -20.16 36.77
CA ASP A 297 -30.02 -21.19 36.74
C ASP A 297 -28.60 -20.65 36.97
N TRP A 298 -28.45 -19.36 37.39
CA TRP A 298 -27.13 -18.75 37.62
C TRP A 298 -26.72 -18.58 39.08
N ASP A 299 -27.57 -19.03 40.05
CA ASP A 299 -27.31 -18.77 41.49
C ASP A 299 -26.94 -20.01 42.34
N ASP A 300 -26.44 -21.09 41.75
CA ASP A 300 -25.91 -22.22 42.52
C ASP A 300 -24.62 -22.76 41.93
N GLU A 301 -23.49 -22.15 42.32
CA GLU A 301 -22.26 -22.90 42.68
C GLU A 301 -21.29 -21.98 43.45
N ASN A 302 -21.05 -22.40 44.71
CA ASN A 302 -20.06 -21.87 45.66
C ASN A 302 -18.62 -21.94 45.17
#